data_f27c9a71b13c3da4be130fc27c637c68
#
_entry.id   f27c9a71b13c3da4be130fc27c637c68
#
_cell.length_a   1.000
_cell.length_b   1.000
_cell.length_c   1.000
_cell.angle_alpha   90.00
_cell.angle_beta   90.00
_cell.angle_gamma   90.00
#
_symmetry.space_group_name_H-M   'P 1'
#
loop_
_entity.id
_entity.type
_entity.pdbx_description
1 polymer ?
#
loop_
_entity_poly.entity_id
_entity_poly.type
_entity_poly.pdbx_seq_one_letter_code
_entity_poly.pdbx_strand_id
1 'polypeptide(L)'
;MKIRELYPDVITEDTSYEYKAILNPDNPIKWAKTLIGYANDKGGTLFIGVSNGGEAFGIDLEEVDKTKLLISRINDRHIFPHIKISYMMRSVDSNAEHFVLAVKVAPADSVIRYREGDYNETVFIKGDGNATPATPEEIISLSKRKYGVDNETSEVAYTDNQWSEYLNLCKEYRQDKSAPTMKELQNEEIVSKDGYAKSGFIMFSDNYNEDDTMICCRLWKGKNKTGVVLDSSRFRGSIA
;
A
#
# COMPACT_ATOMS: atom_id res chain seq x y z
N MET A 1 -10.47 34.14 -9.15
CA MET A 1 -10.01 33.29 -10.27
C MET A 1 -10.35 31.86 -9.93
N LYS A 2 -10.81 31.07 -10.92
CA LYS A 2 -11.09 29.65 -10.66
C LYS A 2 -9.80 28.84 -10.71
N ILE A 3 -9.69 27.83 -9.85
CA ILE A 3 -8.49 26.98 -9.77
C ILE A 3 -8.16 26.28 -11.10
N ARG A 4 -9.16 25.92 -11.90
CA ARG A 4 -8.97 25.33 -13.24
C ARG A 4 -8.28 26.26 -14.24
N GLU A 5 -8.48 27.55 -14.10
CA GLU A 5 -7.77 28.58 -14.90
C GLU A 5 -6.31 28.69 -14.49
N LEU A 6 -6.05 28.52 -13.19
CA LEU A 6 -4.69 28.59 -12.63
C LEU A 6 -3.88 27.31 -12.89
N TYR A 7 -4.52 26.13 -12.88
CA TYR A 7 -3.88 24.82 -13.04
C TYR A 7 -4.58 23.97 -14.13
N PRO A 8 -4.66 24.40 -15.39
CA PRO A 8 -5.36 23.67 -16.45
C PRO A 8 -4.69 22.34 -16.79
N ASP A 9 -3.39 22.22 -16.59
CA ASP A 9 -2.55 21.05 -16.83
C ASP A 9 -2.57 20.01 -15.68
N VAL A 10 -3.13 20.37 -14.54
CA VAL A 10 -3.21 19.47 -13.36
C VAL A 10 -4.63 18.97 -13.12
N ILE A 11 -5.63 19.79 -13.41
CA ILE A 11 -7.06 19.47 -13.22
C ILE A 11 -7.65 19.00 -14.54
N THR A 12 -7.68 17.70 -14.74
CA THR A 12 -8.35 17.02 -15.87
C THR A 12 -9.55 16.22 -15.37
N GLU A 13 -10.34 15.65 -16.26
CA GLU A 13 -11.52 14.84 -15.92
C GLU A 13 -11.16 13.61 -15.07
N ASP A 14 -9.98 13.05 -15.29
CA ASP A 14 -9.49 11.84 -14.58
C ASP A 14 -8.66 12.15 -13.33
N THR A 15 -8.52 13.42 -12.94
CA THR A 15 -7.63 13.80 -11.84
C THR A 15 -8.37 13.83 -10.52
N SER A 16 -7.86 13.08 -9.52
CA SER A 16 -8.31 13.23 -8.14
C SER A 16 -7.75 14.50 -7.51
N TYR A 17 -8.61 15.40 -7.08
CA TYR A 17 -8.19 16.63 -6.39
C TYR A 17 -9.12 17.03 -5.25
N GLU A 18 -8.60 17.81 -4.31
CA GLU A 18 -9.34 18.36 -3.20
C GLU A 18 -8.85 19.79 -2.90
N TYR A 19 -9.74 20.63 -2.35
CA TYR A 19 -9.44 22.02 -2.00
C TYR A 19 -9.41 22.22 -0.49
N LYS A 20 -8.47 23.02 -0.03
CA LYS A 20 -8.40 23.50 1.35
C LYS A 20 -8.02 24.98 1.35
N ALA A 21 -8.65 25.74 2.23
CA ALA A 21 -8.24 27.11 2.48
C ALA A 21 -6.84 27.16 3.10
N ILE A 22 -6.71 26.45 4.23
CA ILE A 22 -5.46 26.23 4.98
C ILE A 22 -5.48 24.82 5.58
N LEU A 23 -4.32 24.34 6.04
CA LEU A 23 -4.24 23.11 6.81
C LEU A 23 -4.33 23.40 8.31
N ASN A 24 -5.15 22.65 9.02
CA ASN A 24 -5.24 22.74 10.48
C ASN A 24 -4.10 21.92 11.12
N PRO A 25 -3.14 22.55 11.82
CA PRO A 25 -2.03 21.86 12.49
C PRO A 25 -2.49 21.04 13.71
N ASP A 26 -3.57 21.45 14.39
CA ASP A 26 -4.07 20.79 15.61
C ASP A 26 -4.86 19.52 15.31
N ASN A 27 -5.29 19.35 14.07
CA ASN A 27 -6.04 18.15 13.65
C ASN A 27 -5.54 17.64 12.28
N PRO A 28 -4.30 17.12 12.22
CA PRO A 28 -3.67 16.76 10.95
C PRO A 28 -4.36 15.60 10.23
N ILE A 29 -5.03 14.69 10.93
CA ILE A 29 -5.72 13.55 10.32
C ILE A 29 -6.82 14.01 9.34
N LYS A 30 -7.44 15.17 9.55
CA LYS A 30 -8.51 15.69 8.68
C LYS A 30 -8.06 15.95 7.24
N TRP A 31 -6.79 16.25 7.03
CA TRP A 31 -6.24 16.47 5.69
C TRP A 31 -5.22 15.39 5.29
N ALA A 32 -4.50 14.80 6.24
CA ALA A 32 -3.55 13.72 5.98
C ALA A 32 -4.22 12.49 5.37
N LYS A 33 -5.47 12.17 5.79
CA LYS A 33 -6.27 11.09 5.20
C LYS A 33 -6.45 11.25 3.68
N THR A 34 -6.56 12.48 3.18
CA THR A 34 -6.66 12.76 1.74
C THR A 34 -5.37 12.40 1.01
N LEU A 35 -4.21 12.78 1.58
CA LEU A 35 -2.90 12.42 1.02
C LEU A 35 -2.69 10.90 1.00
N ILE A 36 -3.07 10.21 2.09
CA ILE A 36 -3.02 8.75 2.19
C ILE A 36 -3.96 8.09 1.17
N GLY A 37 -5.20 8.60 1.06
CA GLY A 37 -6.15 8.12 0.06
C GLY A 37 -5.61 8.23 -1.37
N TYR A 38 -4.96 9.34 -1.71
CA TYR A 38 -4.30 9.51 -3.01
C TYR A 38 -3.17 8.50 -3.22
N ALA A 39 -2.29 8.32 -2.22
CA ALA A 39 -1.19 7.37 -2.31
C ALA A 39 -1.68 5.91 -2.44
N ASN A 40 -2.78 5.58 -1.78
CA ASN A 40 -3.41 4.26 -1.86
C ASN A 40 -4.18 4.01 -3.15
N ASP A 41 -4.51 5.06 -3.91
CA ASP A 41 -5.19 4.97 -5.20
C ASP A 41 -4.25 5.35 -6.37
N LYS A 42 -4.71 6.13 -7.30
CA LYS A 42 -4.00 6.56 -8.54
C LYS A 42 -3.16 7.83 -8.35
N GLY A 43 -3.00 8.30 -7.12
CA GLY A 43 -2.42 9.59 -6.81
C GLY A 43 -3.48 10.70 -6.82
N GLY A 44 -3.03 11.95 -6.65
CA GLY A 44 -3.92 13.11 -6.65
C GLY A 44 -3.25 14.40 -6.23
N THR A 45 -4.03 15.48 -6.19
CA THR A 45 -3.52 16.81 -5.84
C THR A 45 -4.40 17.50 -4.80
N LEU A 46 -3.80 17.93 -3.70
CA LEU A 46 -4.44 18.78 -2.70
C LEU A 46 -4.03 20.24 -2.97
N PHE A 47 -5.00 21.10 -3.25
CA PHE A 47 -4.78 22.53 -3.45
C PHE A 47 -5.05 23.30 -2.17
N ILE A 48 -4.12 24.17 -1.77
CA ILE A 48 -4.18 25.01 -0.58
C ILE A 48 -4.21 26.47 -1.00
N GLY A 49 -5.00 27.29 -0.32
CA GLY A 49 -5.35 28.63 -0.73
C GLY A 49 -6.57 28.67 -1.68
N VAL A 50 -7.44 27.65 -1.59
CA VAL A 50 -8.62 27.49 -2.45
C VAL A 50 -9.85 27.23 -1.59
N SER A 51 -10.96 27.91 -1.91
CA SER A 51 -12.26 27.67 -1.26
C SER A 51 -12.85 26.35 -1.70
N ASN A 52 -13.83 25.83 -0.94
CA ASN A 52 -14.58 24.63 -1.31
C ASN A 52 -15.30 24.78 -2.67
N GLY A 53 -15.59 26.00 -3.11
CA GLY A 53 -16.19 26.30 -4.42
C GLY A 53 -15.17 26.34 -5.58
N GLY A 54 -13.89 26.07 -5.32
CA GLY A 54 -12.84 26.09 -6.32
C GLY A 54 -12.37 27.51 -6.69
N GLU A 55 -12.57 28.48 -5.80
CA GLU A 55 -12.05 29.85 -5.96
C GLU A 55 -10.68 29.96 -5.32
N ALA A 56 -9.69 30.30 -6.14
CA ALA A 56 -8.32 30.54 -5.72
C ALA A 56 -8.19 31.96 -5.14
N PHE A 57 -7.84 32.05 -3.87
CA PHE A 57 -7.54 33.30 -3.18
C PHE A 57 -6.06 33.35 -2.75
N GLY A 58 -5.41 32.19 -2.68
CA GLY A 58 -3.99 32.05 -2.33
C GLY A 58 -3.71 32.18 -0.84
N ILE A 59 -2.48 31.89 -0.47
CA ILE A 59 -1.86 32.12 0.85
C ILE A 59 -0.53 32.84 0.63
N ASP A 60 -0.03 33.56 1.62
CA ASP A 60 1.26 34.22 1.53
C ASP A 60 2.43 33.21 1.56
N LEU A 61 3.63 33.69 1.24
CA LEU A 61 4.81 32.83 1.12
C LEU A 61 5.21 32.20 2.46
N GLU A 62 5.02 32.92 3.56
CA GLU A 62 5.32 32.43 4.91
C GLU A 62 4.40 31.24 5.25
N GLU A 63 3.10 31.34 4.92
CA GLU A 63 2.13 30.26 5.13
C GLU A 63 2.38 29.08 4.19
N VAL A 64 2.86 29.31 2.96
CA VAL A 64 3.32 28.23 2.06
C VAL A 64 4.43 27.42 2.71
N ASP A 65 5.44 28.07 3.28
CA ASP A 65 6.58 27.37 3.90
C ASP A 65 6.17 26.65 5.19
N LYS A 66 5.32 27.25 6.03
CA LYS A 66 4.72 26.60 7.21
C LYS A 66 3.94 25.34 6.80
N THR A 67 3.17 25.45 5.74
CA THR A 67 2.36 24.34 5.21
C THR A 67 3.24 23.19 4.71
N LYS A 68 4.28 23.46 3.94
CA LYS A 68 5.23 22.42 3.49
C LYS A 68 5.92 21.74 4.66
N LEU A 69 6.37 22.51 5.67
CA LEU A 69 7.00 21.98 6.87
C LEU A 69 6.03 21.12 7.69
N LEU A 70 4.76 21.54 7.81
CA LEU A 70 3.72 20.77 8.48
C LEU A 70 3.47 19.45 7.77
N ILE A 71 3.32 19.44 6.45
CA ILE A 71 3.11 18.23 5.64
C ILE A 71 4.30 17.27 5.80
N SER A 72 5.54 17.77 5.70
CA SER A 72 6.73 16.94 5.90
C SER A 72 6.74 16.29 7.27
N ARG A 73 6.50 17.07 8.33
CA ARG A 73 6.46 16.56 9.70
C ARG A 73 5.41 15.47 9.90
N ILE A 74 4.23 15.63 9.32
CA ILE A 74 3.16 14.62 9.43
C ILE A 74 3.49 13.39 8.58
N ASN A 75 4.05 13.57 7.39
CA ASN A 75 4.53 12.44 6.58
C ASN A 75 5.58 11.61 7.33
N ASP A 76 6.55 12.27 7.99
CA ASP A 76 7.62 11.57 8.71
C ASP A 76 7.15 10.88 9.98
N ARG A 77 6.16 11.46 10.69
CA ARG A 77 5.76 10.98 12.03
C ARG A 77 4.53 10.06 12.01
N HIS A 78 3.62 10.26 11.07
CA HIS A 78 2.29 9.63 11.09
C HIS A 78 1.93 8.85 9.85
N ILE A 79 2.66 8.97 8.74
CA ILE A 79 2.34 8.29 7.48
C ILE A 79 3.37 7.19 7.21
N PHE A 80 2.91 5.94 7.14
CA PHE A 80 3.80 4.78 6.96
C PHE A 80 3.28 3.82 5.89
N PRO A 81 4.15 3.39 4.97
CA PRO A 81 5.44 4.02 4.59
C PRO A 81 5.29 5.47 4.18
N HIS A 82 6.38 6.24 4.19
CA HIS A 82 6.35 7.64 3.76
C HIS A 82 5.91 7.77 2.31
N ILE A 83 5.06 8.77 2.02
CA ILE A 83 4.56 9.02 0.68
C ILE A 83 5.46 10.00 -0.08
N LYS A 84 5.50 9.84 -1.40
CA LYS A 84 6.21 10.77 -2.29
C LYS A 84 5.33 11.97 -2.61
N ILE A 85 5.80 13.16 -2.22
CA ILE A 85 5.08 14.42 -2.40
C ILE A 85 5.94 15.35 -3.25
N SER A 86 5.30 16.03 -4.19
CA SER A 86 5.89 17.16 -4.92
C SER A 86 5.01 18.39 -4.81
N TYR A 87 5.61 19.55 -4.89
CA TYR A 87 4.95 20.83 -4.70
C TYR A 87 5.04 21.67 -5.97
N MET A 88 3.92 22.29 -6.34
CA MET A 88 3.88 23.35 -7.35
C MET A 88 3.19 24.58 -6.75
N MET A 89 3.64 25.75 -7.12
CA MET A 89 3.12 27.01 -6.60
C MET A 89 2.85 27.96 -7.76
N ARG A 90 1.67 28.58 -7.78
CA ARG A 90 1.29 29.59 -8.77
C ARG A 90 0.66 30.78 -8.06
N SER A 91 1.07 31.99 -8.46
CA SER A 91 0.49 33.23 -7.94
C SER A 91 -0.93 33.42 -8.44
N VAL A 92 -1.79 33.97 -7.58
CA VAL A 92 -3.18 34.35 -7.89
C VAL A 92 -3.30 35.84 -8.22
N ASP A 93 -2.27 36.63 -7.95
CA ASP A 93 -2.23 38.06 -8.18
C ASP A 93 -1.01 38.48 -9.01
N SER A 94 -1.06 39.67 -9.58
CA SER A 94 0.00 40.23 -10.41
C SER A 94 1.26 40.65 -9.60
N ASN A 95 1.10 40.86 -8.29
CA ASN A 95 2.19 41.27 -7.40
C ASN A 95 2.96 40.07 -6.82
N ALA A 96 2.48 38.84 -7.08
CA ALA A 96 3.05 37.63 -6.56
C ALA A 96 3.17 37.60 -5.01
N GLU A 97 2.14 38.07 -4.32
CA GLU A 97 2.07 38.10 -2.86
C GLU A 97 1.29 36.88 -2.32
N HIS A 98 0.32 36.38 -3.09
CA HIS A 98 -0.50 35.22 -2.72
C HIS A 98 -0.38 34.08 -3.74
N PHE A 99 -0.29 32.87 -3.23
CA PHE A 99 -0.03 31.66 -4.02
C PHE A 99 -0.99 30.55 -3.69
N VAL A 100 -1.42 29.82 -4.69
CA VAL A 100 -2.01 28.51 -4.48
C VAL A 100 -0.88 27.49 -4.48
N LEU A 101 -0.82 26.70 -3.41
CA LEU A 101 0.09 25.57 -3.28
C LEU A 101 -0.62 24.28 -3.72
N ALA A 102 -0.14 23.67 -4.80
CA ALA A 102 -0.56 22.34 -5.23
C ALA A 102 0.37 21.27 -4.64
N VAL A 103 -0.17 20.42 -3.80
CA VAL A 103 0.50 19.29 -3.14
C VAL A 103 0.16 18.02 -3.91
N LYS A 104 1.06 17.60 -4.79
CA LYS A 104 0.86 16.41 -5.62
C LYS A 104 1.42 15.18 -4.93
N VAL A 105 0.58 14.15 -4.78
CA VAL A 105 0.92 12.86 -4.21
C VAL A 105 0.96 11.82 -5.33
N ALA A 106 2.07 11.11 -5.44
CA ALA A 106 2.18 9.98 -6.35
C ALA A 106 1.51 8.72 -5.76
N PRO A 107 0.98 7.81 -6.61
CA PRO A 107 0.53 6.51 -6.14
C PRO A 107 1.72 5.77 -5.50
N ALA A 108 1.47 5.08 -4.40
CA ALA A 108 2.47 4.28 -3.71
C ALA A 108 2.39 2.82 -4.16
N ASP A 109 3.52 2.11 -4.10
CA ASP A 109 3.59 0.67 -4.42
C ASP A 109 3.18 -0.21 -3.23
N SER A 110 3.01 0.38 -2.05
CA SER A 110 2.62 -0.29 -0.81
C SER A 110 1.36 0.32 -0.20
N VAL A 111 0.74 -0.40 0.74
CA VAL A 111 -0.41 0.10 1.51
C VAL A 111 0.05 1.16 2.50
N ILE A 112 -0.43 2.37 2.33
CA ILE A 112 -0.11 3.52 3.18
C ILE A 112 -1.12 3.62 4.32
N ARG A 113 -0.62 3.90 5.53
CA ARG A 113 -1.40 3.98 6.77
C ARG A 113 -1.09 5.27 7.51
N TYR A 114 -2.07 5.76 8.26
CA TYR A 114 -1.88 6.77 9.30
C TYR A 114 -1.64 6.06 10.62
N ARG A 115 -0.58 6.44 11.34
CA ARG A 115 -0.27 5.90 12.66
C ARG A 115 -0.47 6.97 13.72
N GLU A 116 -1.27 6.65 14.73
CA GLU A 116 -1.49 7.47 15.91
C GLU A 116 -1.04 6.68 17.15
N GLY A 117 0.11 7.06 17.69
CA GLY A 117 0.77 6.27 18.75
C GLY A 117 1.32 4.94 18.24
N ASP A 118 1.61 4.02 19.15
CA ASP A 118 2.36 2.80 18.83
C ASP A 118 1.50 1.66 18.23
N TYR A 119 0.19 1.70 18.42
CA TYR A 119 -0.69 0.56 18.10
C TYR A 119 -1.92 0.90 17.26
N ASN A 120 -2.18 2.18 16.98
CA ASN A 120 -3.36 2.59 16.24
C ASN A 120 -2.98 2.97 14.80
N GLU A 121 -3.24 2.08 13.85
CA GLU A 121 -3.00 2.30 12.43
C GLU A 121 -4.31 2.30 11.66
N THR A 122 -4.52 3.32 10.83
CA THR A 122 -5.69 3.44 9.98
C THR A 122 -5.27 3.54 8.51
N VAL A 123 -5.83 2.67 7.68
CA VAL A 123 -5.73 2.77 6.22
C VAL A 123 -6.87 3.65 5.74
N PHE A 124 -6.56 4.64 4.89
CA PHE A 124 -7.57 5.46 4.23
C PHE A 124 -7.60 5.16 2.74
N ILE A 125 -8.80 5.09 2.19
CA ILE A 125 -9.05 4.93 0.75
C ILE A 125 -9.83 6.13 0.22
N LYS A 126 -9.65 6.44 -1.06
CA LYS A 126 -10.41 7.48 -1.74
C LYS A 126 -11.79 6.95 -2.12
N GLY A 127 -12.84 7.55 -1.59
CA GLY A 127 -14.23 7.35 -2.03
C GLY A 127 -14.70 8.51 -2.92
N ASP A 128 -15.99 8.50 -3.27
CA ASP A 128 -16.65 9.54 -4.07
C ASP A 128 -16.74 10.87 -3.30
N GLY A 129 -15.63 11.59 -3.20
CA GLY A 129 -15.54 12.92 -2.62
C GLY A 129 -14.64 13.06 -1.40
N ASN A 130 -14.52 12.05 -0.53
CA ASN A 130 -13.69 12.09 0.67
C ASN A 130 -12.85 10.81 0.86
N ALA A 131 -11.73 10.93 1.58
CA ALA A 131 -11.01 9.76 2.05
C ALA A 131 -11.66 9.24 3.34
N THR A 132 -11.97 7.94 3.38
CA THR A 132 -12.61 7.23 4.50
C THR A 132 -11.71 6.11 5.02
N PRO A 133 -11.84 5.72 6.30
CA PRO A 133 -11.19 4.52 6.79
C PRO A 133 -11.64 3.31 5.97
N ALA A 134 -10.68 2.49 5.57
CA ALA A 134 -10.94 1.27 4.81
C ALA A 134 -11.48 0.15 5.71
N THR A 135 -12.41 -0.64 5.21
CA THR A 135 -12.85 -1.89 5.85
C THR A 135 -11.77 -2.96 5.72
N PRO A 136 -11.84 -4.05 6.52
CA PRO A 136 -10.92 -5.17 6.38
C PRO A 136 -10.88 -5.75 4.97
N GLU A 137 -12.01 -5.87 4.30
CA GLU A 137 -12.13 -6.39 2.92
C GLU A 137 -11.46 -5.45 1.91
N GLU A 138 -11.65 -4.14 2.08
CA GLU A 138 -10.99 -3.13 1.24
C GLU A 138 -9.48 -3.11 1.45
N ILE A 139 -9.00 -3.33 2.68
CA ILE A 139 -7.56 -3.46 2.98
C ILE A 139 -6.98 -4.69 2.28
N ILE A 140 -7.68 -5.84 2.32
CA ILE A 140 -7.27 -7.05 1.62
C ILE A 140 -7.20 -6.80 0.11
N SER A 141 -8.24 -6.21 -0.47
CA SER A 141 -8.29 -5.88 -1.91
C SER A 141 -7.18 -4.90 -2.31
N LEU A 142 -6.95 -3.86 -1.50
CA LEU A 142 -5.87 -2.89 -1.71
C LEU A 142 -4.49 -3.58 -1.63
N SER A 143 -4.30 -4.46 -0.65
CA SER A 143 -3.06 -5.22 -0.47
C SER A 143 -2.78 -6.12 -1.68
N LYS A 144 -3.79 -6.85 -2.15
CA LYS A 144 -3.70 -7.65 -3.38
C LYS A 144 -3.25 -6.80 -4.58
N ARG A 145 -3.90 -5.66 -4.80
CA ARG A 145 -3.56 -4.74 -5.89
C ARG A 145 -2.14 -4.16 -5.78
N LYS A 146 -1.70 -3.80 -4.56
CA LYS A 146 -0.39 -3.14 -4.35
C LYS A 146 0.79 -4.11 -4.37
N TYR A 147 0.59 -5.30 -3.84
CA TYR A 147 1.67 -6.29 -3.71
C TYR A 147 1.66 -7.35 -4.80
N GLY A 148 0.76 -7.21 -5.78
CA GLY A 148 0.70 -8.14 -6.91
C GLY A 148 0.24 -9.54 -6.51
N VAL A 149 -0.49 -9.67 -5.40
CA VAL A 149 -0.99 -10.96 -4.89
C VAL A 149 -2.11 -11.53 -5.79
N ASP A 150 -2.55 -10.81 -6.81
CA ASP A 150 -3.33 -11.40 -7.91
C ASP A 150 -2.46 -12.31 -8.81
N ASN A 151 -1.12 -12.22 -8.72
CA ASN A 151 -0.18 -13.18 -9.27
C ASN A 151 0.19 -14.26 -8.24
N GLU A 152 -0.78 -14.81 -7.53
CA GLU A 152 -0.57 -16.06 -6.77
C GLU A 152 -0.20 -17.22 -7.69
N THR A 153 -0.47 -17.08 -8.97
CA THR A 153 -0.08 -18.04 -10.00
C THR A 153 1.31 -17.72 -10.50
N SER A 154 2.23 -18.65 -10.35
CA SER A 154 3.58 -18.53 -10.91
C SER A 154 3.57 -18.84 -12.42
N GLU A 155 4.68 -18.59 -13.10
CA GLU A 155 4.91 -19.06 -14.47
C GLU A 155 5.38 -20.52 -14.54
N VAL A 156 5.46 -21.21 -13.39
CA VAL A 156 5.90 -22.61 -13.30
C VAL A 156 4.68 -23.52 -13.50
N ALA A 157 4.66 -24.25 -14.63
CA ALA A 157 3.68 -25.27 -14.88
C ALA A 157 3.79 -26.41 -13.86
N TYR A 158 2.68 -26.82 -13.25
CA TYR A 158 2.68 -27.93 -12.32
C TYR A 158 2.88 -29.26 -13.05
N THR A 159 3.78 -30.08 -12.53
CA THR A 159 3.97 -31.47 -12.94
C THR A 159 4.25 -32.33 -11.71
N ASP A 160 3.71 -33.55 -11.66
CA ASP A 160 3.89 -34.48 -10.53
C ASP A 160 5.38 -34.74 -10.23
N ASN A 161 6.25 -34.74 -11.26
CA ASN A 161 7.67 -34.99 -11.10
C ASN A 161 8.43 -33.86 -10.39
N GLN A 162 7.88 -32.63 -10.41
CA GLN A 162 8.51 -31.48 -9.74
C GLN A 162 8.02 -31.31 -8.30
N TRP A 163 7.01 -32.05 -7.88
CA TRP A 163 6.46 -32.05 -6.52
C TRP A 163 6.35 -33.47 -5.95
N SER A 164 7.27 -34.37 -6.30
CA SER A 164 7.21 -35.77 -5.91
C SER A 164 7.31 -35.96 -4.39
N GLU A 165 8.16 -35.19 -3.71
CA GLU A 165 8.29 -35.23 -2.24
C GLU A 165 6.99 -34.80 -1.56
N TYR A 166 6.40 -33.68 -1.99
CA TYR A 166 5.09 -33.21 -1.49
C TYR A 166 4.00 -34.27 -1.71
N LEU A 167 3.91 -34.85 -2.89
CA LEU A 167 2.90 -35.88 -3.19
C LEU A 167 3.11 -37.13 -2.35
N ASN A 168 4.36 -37.51 -2.05
CA ASN A 168 4.66 -38.65 -1.17
C ASN A 168 4.27 -38.33 0.28
N LEU A 169 4.53 -37.12 0.79
CA LEU A 169 4.03 -36.70 2.10
C LEU A 169 2.51 -36.76 2.16
N CYS A 170 1.81 -36.26 1.14
CA CYS A 170 0.36 -36.37 1.08
C CYS A 170 -0.12 -37.81 1.16
N LYS A 171 0.50 -38.78 0.44
CA LYS A 171 0.17 -40.22 0.53
C LYS A 171 0.42 -40.76 1.94
N GLU A 172 1.47 -40.31 2.62
CA GLU A 172 1.76 -40.80 3.96
C GLU A 172 0.71 -40.36 4.98
N TYR A 173 0.27 -39.11 4.91
CA TYR A 173 -0.63 -38.52 5.92
C TYR A 173 -2.11 -38.62 5.59
N ARG A 174 -2.51 -38.84 4.33
CA ARG A 174 -3.92 -39.06 3.98
C ARG A 174 -4.41 -40.46 4.40
N GLN A 175 -5.65 -40.52 4.84
CA GLN A 175 -6.26 -41.78 5.28
C GLN A 175 -6.38 -42.84 4.15
N ASP A 176 -6.63 -42.35 2.93
CA ASP A 176 -6.78 -43.20 1.73
C ASP A 176 -5.44 -43.56 1.07
N LYS A 177 -4.33 -43.06 1.62
CA LYS A 177 -2.97 -43.28 1.08
C LYS A 177 -2.80 -42.89 -0.40
N SER A 178 -3.65 -41.97 -0.90
CA SER A 178 -3.59 -41.50 -2.29
C SER A 178 -2.90 -40.18 -2.41
N ALA A 179 -2.29 -39.89 -3.57
CA ALA A 179 -1.85 -38.54 -3.90
C ALA A 179 -3.06 -37.63 -4.22
N PRO A 180 -2.97 -36.33 -3.94
CA PRO A 180 -3.99 -35.38 -4.40
C PRO A 180 -4.12 -35.42 -5.93
N THR A 181 -5.34 -35.41 -6.41
CA THR A 181 -5.61 -35.26 -7.84
C THR A 181 -5.45 -33.79 -8.28
N MET A 182 -5.25 -33.55 -9.57
CA MET A 182 -5.21 -32.18 -10.13
C MET A 182 -6.45 -31.36 -9.73
N LYS A 183 -7.63 -31.99 -9.72
CA LYS A 183 -8.86 -31.30 -9.34
C LYS A 183 -8.89 -30.91 -7.86
N GLU A 184 -8.32 -31.72 -6.97
CA GLU A 184 -8.16 -31.38 -5.55
C GLU A 184 -7.17 -30.23 -5.39
N LEU A 185 -6.01 -30.26 -6.05
CA LEU A 185 -5.03 -29.18 -6.01
C LEU A 185 -5.59 -27.86 -6.54
N GLN A 186 -6.47 -27.91 -7.54
CA GLN A 186 -7.18 -26.72 -8.05
C GLN A 186 -8.26 -26.23 -7.09
N ASN A 187 -9.00 -27.12 -6.45
CA ASN A 187 -10.02 -26.76 -5.46
C ASN A 187 -9.42 -26.13 -4.19
N GLU A 188 -8.22 -26.59 -3.79
CA GLU A 188 -7.44 -26.05 -2.68
C GLU A 188 -6.65 -24.78 -3.07
N GLU A 189 -6.84 -24.30 -4.31
CA GLU A 189 -6.15 -23.12 -4.86
C GLU A 189 -4.62 -23.23 -4.85
N ILE A 190 -4.08 -24.44 -4.87
CA ILE A 190 -2.64 -24.74 -4.90
C ILE A 190 -2.11 -24.68 -6.34
N VAL A 191 -2.93 -25.11 -7.29
CA VAL A 191 -2.66 -25.03 -8.73
C VAL A 191 -3.79 -24.23 -9.39
N SER A 192 -3.47 -23.39 -10.36
CA SER A 192 -4.45 -22.61 -11.10
C SER A 192 -5.27 -23.51 -12.04
N LYS A 193 -6.41 -23.01 -12.54
CA LYS A 193 -7.23 -23.72 -13.52
C LYS A 193 -6.47 -24.01 -14.83
N ASP A 194 -5.49 -23.18 -15.15
CA ASP A 194 -4.64 -23.31 -16.33
C ASP A 194 -3.42 -24.24 -16.10
N GLY A 195 -3.31 -24.84 -14.91
CA GLY A 195 -2.28 -25.83 -14.59
C GLY A 195 -0.95 -25.24 -14.10
N TYR A 196 -0.93 -23.99 -13.65
CA TYR A 196 0.27 -23.37 -13.09
C TYR A 196 0.26 -23.42 -11.56
N ALA A 197 1.42 -23.72 -10.97
CA ALA A 197 1.58 -23.72 -9.52
C ALA A 197 1.38 -22.30 -8.94
N LYS A 198 0.74 -22.22 -7.78
CA LYS A 198 0.67 -20.97 -7.04
C LYS A 198 2.04 -20.61 -6.47
N SER A 199 2.36 -19.30 -6.39
CA SER A 199 3.69 -18.83 -5.96
C SER A 199 4.13 -19.38 -4.61
N GLY A 200 3.19 -19.48 -3.64
CA GLY A 200 3.46 -20.11 -2.35
C GLY A 200 3.73 -21.63 -2.44
N PHE A 201 3.19 -22.29 -3.46
CA PHE A 201 3.37 -23.73 -3.63
C PHE A 201 4.70 -24.11 -4.27
N ILE A 202 5.38 -23.18 -4.94
CA ILE A 202 6.72 -23.39 -5.49
C ILE A 202 7.72 -23.79 -4.39
N MET A 203 7.55 -23.32 -3.18
CA MET A 203 8.41 -23.67 -2.03
C MET A 203 8.38 -25.17 -1.68
N PHE A 204 7.40 -25.92 -2.16
CA PHE A 204 7.26 -27.36 -1.99
C PHE A 204 7.74 -28.15 -3.22
N SER A 205 8.30 -27.47 -4.23
CA SER A 205 8.84 -28.18 -5.39
C SER A 205 10.20 -28.81 -5.09
N ASP A 206 10.44 -29.99 -5.65
CA ASP A 206 11.69 -30.74 -5.47
C ASP A 206 12.92 -29.99 -6.04
N ASN A 207 12.68 -29.09 -7.00
CA ASN A 207 13.71 -28.27 -7.65
C ASN A 207 13.78 -26.85 -7.12
N TYR A 208 13.21 -26.61 -5.93
CA TYR A 208 13.22 -25.28 -5.34
C TYR A 208 14.65 -24.80 -5.01
N ASN A 209 15.02 -23.62 -5.51
CA ASN A 209 16.37 -23.10 -5.33
C ASN A 209 16.54 -22.52 -3.91
N GLU A 210 17.57 -22.98 -3.19
CA GLU A 210 17.88 -22.55 -1.82
C GLU A 210 18.13 -21.03 -1.67
N ASP A 211 18.48 -20.35 -2.77
CA ASP A 211 18.77 -18.91 -2.75
C ASP A 211 17.52 -18.03 -2.79
N ASP A 212 16.37 -18.57 -3.18
CA ASP A 212 15.17 -17.78 -3.43
C ASP A 212 14.32 -17.53 -2.18
N THR A 213 14.40 -18.39 -1.16
CA THR A 213 13.59 -18.23 0.05
C THR A 213 14.26 -18.76 1.31
N MET A 214 14.06 -18.05 2.39
CA MET A 214 14.53 -18.43 3.71
C MET A 214 13.43 -18.25 4.75
N ILE A 215 13.07 -19.31 5.47
CA ILE A 215 12.21 -19.25 6.63
C ILE A 215 13.07 -19.01 7.87
N CYS A 216 12.84 -17.88 8.54
CA CYS A 216 13.49 -17.57 9.81
C CYS A 216 12.50 -17.76 10.97
N CYS A 217 12.76 -18.75 11.82
CA CYS A 217 12.04 -18.96 13.06
C CYS A 217 12.83 -18.35 14.22
N ARG A 218 12.20 -17.54 15.07
CA ARG A 218 12.82 -16.95 16.25
C ARG A 218 11.94 -17.18 17.48
N LEU A 219 12.52 -17.73 18.52
CA LEU A 219 11.91 -17.85 19.84
C LEU A 219 12.30 -16.66 20.68
N TRP A 220 11.31 -15.92 21.19
CA TRP A 220 11.51 -14.74 22.02
C TRP A 220 11.17 -15.03 23.47
N LYS A 221 11.93 -14.43 24.41
CA LYS A 221 11.59 -14.45 25.82
C LYS A 221 10.44 -13.46 26.09
N GLY A 222 9.26 -13.99 26.45
CA GLY A 222 8.08 -13.20 26.75
C GLY A 222 7.07 -13.15 25.62
N LYS A 223 6.04 -12.31 25.77
CA LYS A 223 4.91 -12.21 24.82
C LYS A 223 5.13 -11.22 23.66
N ASN A 224 6.22 -10.46 23.68
CA ASN A 224 6.50 -9.38 22.72
C ASN A 224 7.80 -9.62 21.97
N LYS A 225 7.86 -9.17 20.70
CA LYS A 225 9.05 -9.25 19.83
C LYS A 225 10.18 -8.27 20.22
N THR A 226 10.05 -7.53 21.32
CA THR A 226 11.05 -6.58 21.85
C THR A 226 11.97 -7.19 22.90
N GLY A 227 11.74 -8.46 23.25
CA GLY A 227 12.55 -9.19 24.24
C GLY A 227 13.84 -9.77 23.67
N VAL A 228 14.53 -10.56 24.51
CA VAL A 228 15.73 -11.30 24.11
C VAL A 228 15.31 -12.47 23.23
N VAL A 229 16.01 -12.67 22.10
CA VAL A 229 15.87 -13.87 21.28
C VAL A 229 16.53 -15.04 22.02
N LEU A 230 15.76 -16.07 22.33
CA LEU A 230 16.25 -17.28 23.01
C LEU A 230 16.82 -18.28 22.03
N ASP A 231 16.24 -18.36 20.84
CA ASP A 231 16.66 -19.27 19.79
C ASP A 231 16.35 -18.70 18.39
N SER A 232 17.11 -19.09 17.39
CA SER A 232 16.90 -18.65 15.99
C SER A 232 17.36 -19.75 15.05
N SER A 233 16.41 -20.26 14.27
CA SER A 233 16.66 -21.25 13.21
C SER A 233 16.34 -20.67 11.83
N ARG A 234 17.14 -21.02 10.84
CA ARG A 234 16.97 -20.64 9.43
C ARG A 234 16.86 -21.91 8.60
N PHE A 235 15.83 -21.99 7.80
CA PHE A 235 15.57 -23.08 6.87
C PHE A 235 15.65 -22.55 5.45
N ARG A 236 16.34 -23.28 4.58
CA ARG A 236 16.46 -22.99 3.14
C ARG A 236 16.15 -24.25 2.35
N GLY A 237 15.71 -24.09 1.10
CA GLY A 237 15.36 -25.20 0.23
C GLY A 237 13.86 -25.56 0.28
N SER A 238 13.51 -26.70 -0.30
CA SER A 238 12.14 -27.22 -0.28
C SER A 238 11.63 -27.41 1.14
N ILE A 239 10.33 -27.12 1.35
CA ILE A 239 9.64 -27.29 2.63
C ILE A 239 9.00 -28.69 2.74
N ALA A 240 8.98 -29.45 1.62
CA ALA A 240 8.47 -30.82 1.58
C ALA A 240 9.40 -31.81 2.27
#